data_23808d366bfd8256884bf07db95aedcd
#
_entry.id   23808d366bfd8256884bf07db95aedcd
#
_cell.length_a   1.000
_cell.length_b   1.000
_cell.length_c   1.000
_cell.angle_alpha   90.00
_cell.angle_beta   90.00
_cell.angle_gamma   90.00
#
_symmetry.space_group_name_H-M   'P 1'
#
loop_
_entity.id
_entity.type
_entity.pdbx_description
1 polymer ?
#
loop_
_entity_poly.entity_id
_entity_poly.type
_entity_poly.pdbx_seq_one_letter_code
_entity_poly.pdbx_strand_id
1 'polypeptide(L)'
;VDRLHEQRQLIEDQNGKIEGVEKSIAEQDSRLSAVEQRIDFFVKASQTPTGGILATGTRFDGLVLIADLVKSAKRSVVFIDPYATIEVLKFAAMRMKGVKAVIYSPRITPEFKEAVALHKKQYPDLDLKTTRTIHDRFLLIDDTVYHFGASFKDMGNEMTAYSVLNF
;
A
#
# COMPACT_ATOMS: atom_id res chain seq x y z
N VAL A 1 32.10 65.58 -17.74
CA VAL A 1 32.17 64.96 -16.35
C VAL A 1 30.75 64.54 -15.95
N ASP A 2 29.73 65.34 -16.18
CA ASP A 2 28.36 65.03 -15.75
C ASP A 2 27.74 63.82 -16.43
N ARG A 3 27.96 63.68 -17.74
CA ARG A 3 27.39 62.58 -18.55
C ARG A 3 27.90 61.18 -18.14
N LEU A 4 29.14 61.11 -17.65
CA LEU A 4 29.74 59.85 -17.20
C LEU A 4 29.19 59.47 -15.79
N HIS A 5 28.90 60.44 -15.02
CA HIS A 5 28.30 60.27 -13.67
C HIS A 5 26.87 59.79 -13.77
N GLU A 6 26.08 60.39 -14.65
CA GLU A 6 24.69 59.96 -14.96
C GLU A 6 24.64 58.53 -15.47
N GLN A 7 25.56 58.16 -16.36
CA GLN A 7 25.63 56.77 -16.88
C GLN A 7 25.97 55.75 -15.79
N ARG A 8 26.87 56.07 -14.89
CA ARG A 8 27.21 55.19 -13.76
C ARG A 8 26.00 54.99 -12.83
N GLN A 9 25.32 56.05 -12.53
CA GLN A 9 24.14 55.99 -11.66
C GLN A 9 23.01 55.17 -12.29
N LEU A 10 22.81 55.27 -13.63
CA LEU A 10 21.85 54.47 -14.34
C LEU A 10 22.25 52.98 -14.35
N ILE A 11 23.53 52.63 -14.46
CA ILE A 11 24.03 51.27 -14.39
C ILE A 11 23.83 50.68 -13.00
N GLU A 12 24.10 51.43 -11.94
CA GLU A 12 23.88 51.00 -10.57
C GLU A 12 22.40 50.74 -10.30
N ASP A 13 21.49 51.60 -10.75
CA ASP A 13 20.05 51.42 -10.68
C ASP A 13 19.57 50.18 -11.44
N GLN A 14 20.09 49.95 -12.62
CA GLN A 14 19.78 48.76 -13.41
C GLN A 14 20.27 47.48 -12.75
N ASN A 15 21.47 47.47 -12.19
CA ASN A 15 22.04 46.35 -11.48
C ASN A 15 21.20 45.99 -10.25
N GLY A 16 20.76 46.98 -9.46
CA GLY A 16 19.88 46.79 -8.34
C GLY A 16 18.51 46.15 -8.74
N LYS A 17 17.97 46.58 -9.89
CA LYS A 17 16.75 45.96 -10.45
C LYS A 17 16.97 44.53 -10.91
N ILE A 18 18.11 44.23 -11.54
CA ILE A 18 18.48 42.88 -11.97
C ILE A 18 18.61 41.96 -10.77
N GLU A 19 19.31 42.35 -9.71
CA GLU A 19 19.44 41.58 -8.47
C GLU A 19 18.07 41.29 -7.84
N GLY A 20 17.17 42.29 -7.83
CA GLY A 20 15.79 42.12 -7.35
C GLY A 20 14.98 41.09 -8.17
N VAL A 21 15.13 41.13 -9.49
CA VAL A 21 14.49 40.15 -10.40
C VAL A 21 15.07 38.74 -10.21
N GLU A 22 16.39 38.62 -10.14
CA GLU A 22 17.06 37.34 -9.91
C GLU A 22 16.60 36.68 -8.60
N LYS A 23 16.52 37.48 -7.52
CA LYS A 23 15.98 37.00 -6.25
C LYS A 23 14.52 36.52 -6.37
N SER A 24 13.68 37.28 -7.09
CA SER A 24 12.29 36.91 -7.30
C SER A 24 12.16 35.63 -8.14
N ILE A 25 13.01 35.45 -9.15
CA ILE A 25 13.05 34.23 -9.95
C ILE A 25 13.45 33.04 -9.06
N ALA A 26 14.48 33.16 -8.24
CA ALA A 26 14.92 32.09 -7.34
C ALA A 26 13.82 31.68 -6.34
N GLU A 27 13.07 32.66 -5.82
CA GLU A 27 11.92 32.40 -4.94
C GLU A 27 10.78 31.68 -5.69
N GLN A 28 10.50 32.08 -6.93
CA GLN A 28 9.47 31.44 -7.75
C GLN A 28 9.86 30.01 -8.15
N ASP A 29 11.12 29.73 -8.51
CA ASP A 29 11.63 28.42 -8.83
C ASP A 29 11.50 27.48 -7.62
N SER A 30 11.84 27.96 -6.44
CA SER A 30 11.68 27.20 -5.19
C SER A 30 10.21 26.83 -4.93
N ARG A 31 9.29 27.78 -5.13
CA ARG A 31 7.84 27.56 -4.98
C ARG A 31 7.31 26.61 -6.03
N LEU A 32 7.76 26.72 -7.28
CA LEU A 32 7.38 25.83 -8.38
C LEU A 32 7.82 24.40 -8.09
N SER A 33 9.07 24.21 -7.67
CA SER A 33 9.59 22.89 -7.30
C SER A 33 8.78 22.24 -6.17
N ALA A 34 8.39 23.00 -5.16
CA ALA A 34 7.53 22.50 -4.08
C ALA A 34 6.13 22.10 -4.57
N VAL A 35 5.55 22.84 -5.53
CA VAL A 35 4.27 22.53 -6.14
C VAL A 35 4.38 21.25 -6.98
N GLU A 36 5.42 21.11 -7.80
CA GLU A 36 5.69 19.93 -8.60
C GLU A 36 5.80 18.67 -7.74
N GLN A 37 6.55 18.72 -6.64
CA GLN A 37 6.65 17.60 -5.70
C GLN A 37 5.29 17.21 -5.09
N ARG A 38 4.44 18.21 -4.77
CA ARG A 38 3.10 17.95 -4.27
C ARG A 38 2.19 17.33 -5.33
N ILE A 39 2.27 17.79 -6.57
CA ILE A 39 1.52 17.22 -7.69
C ILE A 39 1.96 15.77 -7.92
N ASP A 40 3.25 15.49 -7.94
CA ASP A 40 3.79 14.13 -8.08
C ASP A 40 3.30 13.20 -6.99
N PHE A 41 3.26 13.69 -5.74
CA PHE A 41 2.70 12.93 -4.63
C PHE A 41 1.21 12.61 -4.86
N PHE A 42 0.40 13.59 -5.26
CA PHE A 42 -1.03 13.37 -5.53
C PHE A 42 -1.26 12.45 -6.73
N VAL A 43 -0.48 12.58 -7.79
CA VAL A 43 -0.56 11.70 -8.97
C VAL A 43 -0.23 10.26 -8.59
N LYS A 44 0.82 10.03 -7.83
CA LYS A 44 1.19 8.69 -7.33
C LYS A 44 0.12 8.13 -6.40
N ALA A 45 -0.42 8.93 -5.48
CA ALA A 45 -1.50 8.53 -4.59
C ALA A 45 -2.79 8.18 -5.33
N SER A 46 -3.13 8.92 -6.39
CA SER A 46 -4.33 8.64 -7.20
C SER A 46 -4.15 7.45 -8.17
N GLN A 47 -2.93 7.04 -8.47
CA GLN A 47 -2.65 5.84 -9.27
C GLN A 47 -2.60 4.55 -8.43
N THR A 48 -2.57 4.65 -7.10
CA THR A 48 -2.66 3.47 -6.24
C THR A 48 -4.09 2.92 -6.31
N PRO A 49 -4.29 1.68 -6.76
CA PRO A 49 -5.62 1.08 -6.77
C PRO A 49 -6.23 1.13 -5.38
N THR A 50 -7.35 1.82 -5.24
CA THR A 50 -8.08 1.92 -3.95
C THR A 50 -8.97 0.71 -3.71
N GLY A 51 -9.03 -0.23 -4.68
CA GLY A 51 -9.82 -1.43 -4.61
C GLY A 51 -10.19 -1.96 -6.00
N GLY A 52 -11.10 -2.90 -6.03
CA GLY A 52 -11.59 -3.52 -7.27
C GLY A 52 -12.79 -4.42 -7.03
N ILE A 53 -13.28 -5.00 -8.11
CA ILE A 53 -14.38 -5.95 -8.13
C ILE A 53 -13.90 -7.24 -8.80
N LEU A 54 -14.15 -8.38 -8.17
CA LEU A 54 -14.05 -9.70 -8.75
C LEU A 54 -15.46 -10.14 -9.17
N ALA A 55 -15.66 -10.40 -10.45
CA ALA A 55 -16.93 -10.89 -10.96
C ALA A 55 -17.20 -12.33 -10.53
N THR A 56 -18.45 -12.75 -10.59
CA THR A 56 -18.83 -14.16 -10.37
C THR A 56 -18.09 -15.08 -11.34
N GLY A 57 -17.54 -16.18 -10.84
CA GLY A 57 -16.80 -17.16 -11.64
C GLY A 57 -15.35 -16.79 -11.96
N THR A 58 -14.81 -15.71 -11.38
CA THR A 58 -13.40 -15.29 -11.55
C THR A 58 -12.50 -15.81 -10.43
N ARG A 59 -12.71 -17.06 -10.00
CA ARG A 59 -11.97 -17.65 -8.88
C ARG A 59 -10.45 -17.61 -9.09
N PHE A 60 -10.00 -17.89 -10.31
CA PHE A 60 -8.57 -17.87 -10.63
C PHE A 60 -7.98 -16.45 -10.43
N ASP A 61 -8.68 -15.42 -10.90
CA ASP A 61 -8.24 -14.03 -10.74
C ASP A 61 -8.19 -13.63 -9.26
N GLY A 62 -9.15 -14.10 -8.46
CA GLY A 62 -9.15 -13.93 -7.00
C GLY A 62 -7.94 -14.60 -6.33
N LEU A 63 -7.59 -15.81 -6.75
CA LEU A 63 -6.41 -16.52 -6.26
C LEU A 63 -5.11 -15.78 -6.64
N VAL A 64 -5.00 -15.31 -7.88
CA VAL A 64 -3.85 -14.52 -8.35
C VAL A 64 -3.71 -13.23 -7.57
N LEU A 65 -4.80 -12.49 -7.38
CA LEU A 65 -4.80 -11.26 -6.58
C LEU A 65 -4.23 -11.48 -5.18
N ILE A 66 -4.76 -12.45 -4.43
CA ILE A 66 -4.28 -12.73 -3.07
C ILE A 66 -2.83 -13.21 -3.09
N ALA A 67 -2.46 -14.08 -4.02
CA ALA A 67 -1.09 -14.58 -4.15
C ALA A 67 -0.09 -13.45 -4.41
N ASP A 68 -0.41 -12.51 -5.30
CA ASP A 68 0.47 -11.40 -5.64
C ASP A 68 0.61 -10.41 -4.47
N LEU A 69 -0.49 -10.13 -3.75
CA LEU A 69 -0.44 -9.34 -2.52
C LEU A 69 0.47 -10.00 -1.47
N VAL A 70 0.30 -11.29 -1.23
CA VAL A 70 1.12 -12.02 -0.24
C VAL A 70 2.59 -12.04 -0.64
N LYS A 71 2.91 -12.26 -1.91
CA LYS A 71 4.30 -12.24 -2.43
C LYS A 71 4.94 -10.86 -2.34
N SER A 72 4.15 -9.79 -2.38
CA SER A 72 4.67 -8.42 -2.30
C SER A 72 5.14 -8.04 -0.90
N ALA A 73 4.70 -8.75 0.15
CA ALA A 73 5.06 -8.49 1.53
C ALA A 73 6.57 -8.54 1.78
N LYS A 74 7.09 -7.59 2.55
CA LYS A 74 8.51 -7.51 2.92
C LYS A 74 8.76 -7.87 4.39
N ARG A 75 7.77 -7.67 5.26
CA ARG A 75 7.88 -7.84 6.71
C ARG A 75 6.84 -8.80 7.28
N SER A 76 5.57 -8.59 6.92
CA SER A 76 4.47 -9.33 7.53
C SER A 76 3.25 -9.45 6.65
N VAL A 77 2.55 -10.56 6.84
CA VAL A 77 1.23 -10.82 6.26
C VAL A 77 0.28 -11.19 7.38
N VAL A 78 -0.87 -10.51 7.49
CA VAL A 78 -1.89 -10.85 8.47
C VAL A 78 -3.20 -11.14 7.75
N PHE A 79 -3.71 -12.36 7.95
CA PHE A 79 -5.03 -12.77 7.48
C PHE A 79 -6.03 -12.67 8.63
N ILE A 80 -7.12 -11.98 8.42
CA ILE A 80 -8.26 -11.94 9.34
C ILE A 80 -9.46 -12.46 8.57
N ASP A 81 -9.91 -13.66 8.90
CA ASP A 81 -11.03 -14.30 8.21
C ASP A 81 -11.87 -15.14 9.20
N PRO A 82 -13.14 -14.77 9.44
CA PRO A 82 -14.04 -15.55 10.28
C PRO A 82 -14.26 -16.99 9.81
N TYR A 83 -13.97 -17.27 8.53
CA TYR A 83 -14.17 -18.58 7.89
C TYR A 83 -12.86 -19.17 7.38
N ALA A 84 -11.72 -18.81 8.02
CA ALA A 84 -10.43 -19.32 7.64
C ALA A 84 -10.39 -20.86 7.65
N THR A 85 -9.82 -21.41 6.58
CA THR A 85 -9.62 -22.85 6.39
C THR A 85 -8.19 -23.10 5.90
N ILE A 86 -7.90 -24.35 5.55
CA ILE A 86 -6.60 -24.73 4.98
C ILE A 86 -6.22 -23.91 3.72
N GLU A 87 -7.20 -23.33 3.02
CA GLU A 87 -6.93 -22.47 1.85
C GLU A 87 -6.08 -21.23 2.22
N VAL A 88 -6.29 -20.66 3.42
CA VAL A 88 -5.49 -19.52 3.89
C VAL A 88 -4.02 -19.93 4.09
N LEU A 89 -3.76 -21.18 4.46
CA LEU A 89 -2.38 -21.69 4.60
C LEU A 89 -1.67 -21.79 3.25
N LYS A 90 -2.40 -22.11 2.17
CA LYS A 90 -1.84 -22.10 0.81
C LYS A 90 -1.36 -20.71 0.43
N PHE A 91 -2.14 -19.67 0.73
CA PHE A 91 -1.70 -18.29 0.51
C PHE A 91 -0.52 -17.92 1.42
N ALA A 92 -0.61 -18.24 2.71
CA ALA A 92 0.46 -17.96 3.65
C ALA A 92 1.80 -18.60 3.26
N ALA A 93 1.78 -19.78 2.60
CA ALA A 93 2.97 -20.45 2.08
C ALA A 93 3.66 -19.69 0.93
N MET A 94 2.94 -18.79 0.25
CA MET A 94 3.47 -18.02 -0.90
C MET A 94 4.31 -16.81 -0.47
N ARG A 95 4.32 -16.45 0.81
CA ARG A 95 5.12 -15.33 1.30
C ARG A 95 6.61 -15.58 1.14
N MET A 96 7.36 -14.51 1.01
CA MET A 96 8.82 -14.58 0.94
C MET A 96 9.41 -15.13 2.26
N LYS A 97 10.55 -15.81 2.15
CA LYS A 97 11.29 -16.33 3.31
C LYS A 97 11.64 -15.17 4.27
N GLY A 98 11.39 -15.36 5.56
CA GLY A 98 11.60 -14.35 6.59
C GLY A 98 10.43 -13.39 6.82
N VAL A 99 9.39 -13.43 5.98
CA VAL A 99 8.15 -12.69 6.20
C VAL A 99 7.30 -13.42 7.24
N LYS A 100 6.90 -12.71 8.30
CA LYS A 100 6.02 -13.26 9.35
C LYS A 100 4.59 -13.35 8.87
N ALA A 101 3.88 -14.43 9.24
CA ALA A 101 2.46 -14.57 8.96
C ALA A 101 1.66 -14.73 10.25
N VAL A 102 0.47 -14.12 10.30
CA VAL A 102 -0.49 -14.32 11.39
C VAL A 102 -1.87 -14.57 10.79
N ILE A 103 -2.57 -15.55 11.30
CA ILE A 103 -3.95 -15.84 10.94
C ILE A 103 -4.83 -15.63 12.15
N TYR A 104 -5.84 -14.77 12.02
CA TYR A 104 -6.89 -14.56 13.01
C TYR A 104 -8.19 -15.18 12.54
N SER A 105 -8.77 -16.06 13.35
CA SER A 105 -10.10 -16.63 13.09
C SER A 105 -10.82 -16.94 14.42
N PRO A 106 -12.14 -16.71 14.52
CA PRO A 106 -12.91 -17.11 15.71
C PRO A 106 -13.16 -18.61 15.77
N ARG A 107 -13.03 -19.31 14.63
CA ARG A 107 -13.31 -20.74 14.49
C ARG A 107 -12.05 -21.48 14.08
N ILE A 108 -11.43 -22.15 15.03
CA ILE A 108 -10.26 -22.98 14.81
C ILE A 108 -10.66 -24.43 15.06
N THR A 109 -10.90 -25.17 13.97
CA THR A 109 -11.22 -26.60 14.07
C THR A 109 -9.95 -27.40 14.40
N PRO A 110 -10.08 -28.62 14.98
CA PRO A 110 -8.93 -29.49 15.21
C PRO A 110 -8.11 -29.75 13.93
N GLU A 111 -8.78 -29.98 12.80
CA GLU A 111 -8.14 -30.24 11.50
C GLU A 111 -7.35 -29.02 11.02
N PHE A 112 -7.90 -27.82 11.20
CA PHE A 112 -7.21 -26.59 10.82
C PHE A 112 -5.98 -26.36 11.71
N LYS A 113 -6.08 -26.64 13.02
CA LYS A 113 -4.97 -26.54 13.95
C LYS A 113 -3.84 -27.53 13.60
N GLU A 114 -4.19 -28.75 13.23
CA GLU A 114 -3.22 -29.75 12.76
C GLU A 114 -2.54 -29.31 11.45
N ALA A 115 -3.30 -28.81 10.49
CA ALA A 115 -2.77 -28.27 9.25
C ALA A 115 -1.81 -27.11 9.48
N VAL A 116 -2.11 -26.21 10.43
CA VAL A 116 -1.20 -25.14 10.86
C VAL A 116 0.09 -25.70 11.43
N ALA A 117 0.02 -26.74 12.27
CA ALA A 117 1.20 -27.38 12.85
C ALA A 117 2.10 -28.00 11.77
N LEU A 118 1.52 -28.64 10.76
CA LEU A 118 2.23 -29.17 9.60
C LEU A 118 2.85 -28.07 8.75
N HIS A 119 2.08 -27.01 8.47
CA HIS A 119 2.55 -25.86 7.72
C HIS A 119 3.79 -25.22 8.38
N LYS A 120 3.77 -25.04 9.70
CA LYS A 120 4.89 -24.43 10.45
C LYS A 120 6.20 -25.22 10.33
N LYS A 121 6.14 -26.53 10.09
CA LYS A 121 7.35 -27.35 9.87
C LYS A 121 8.06 -27.02 8.55
N GLN A 122 7.30 -26.62 7.53
CA GLN A 122 7.83 -26.27 6.20
C GLN A 122 8.03 -24.75 6.03
N TYR A 123 7.12 -23.98 6.60
CA TYR A 123 7.06 -22.52 6.52
C TYR A 123 6.99 -21.95 7.94
N PRO A 124 8.13 -21.78 8.62
CA PRO A 124 8.17 -21.23 9.97
C PRO A 124 7.64 -19.78 10.00
N ASP A 125 7.57 -19.16 11.16
CA ASP A 125 7.10 -17.79 11.38
C ASP A 125 5.62 -17.59 11.02
N LEU A 126 4.78 -18.57 11.32
CA LEU A 126 3.31 -18.49 11.25
C LEU A 126 2.72 -18.59 12.66
N ASP A 127 1.82 -17.67 13.01
CA ASP A 127 1.01 -17.75 14.21
C ASP A 127 -0.48 -17.85 13.88
N LEU A 128 -1.20 -18.68 14.65
CA LEU A 128 -2.66 -18.79 14.59
C LEU A 128 -3.24 -18.20 15.88
N LYS A 129 -4.12 -17.24 15.75
CA LYS A 129 -4.75 -16.54 16.88
C LYS A 129 -6.27 -16.53 16.74
N THR A 130 -6.97 -16.53 17.89
CA THR A 130 -8.42 -16.36 17.91
C THR A 130 -8.79 -14.89 18.05
N THR A 131 -9.84 -14.48 17.32
CA THR A 131 -10.52 -13.20 17.55
C THR A 131 -12.03 -13.41 17.41
N ARG A 132 -12.81 -12.77 18.27
CA ARG A 132 -14.29 -12.84 18.23
C ARG A 132 -14.93 -11.47 17.96
N THR A 133 -14.10 -10.43 17.85
CA THR A 133 -14.55 -9.05 17.72
C THR A 133 -14.53 -8.55 16.28
N ILE A 134 -13.90 -9.28 15.37
CA ILE A 134 -13.77 -8.90 13.97
C ILE A 134 -14.62 -9.84 13.12
N HIS A 135 -15.57 -9.29 12.39
CA HIS A 135 -16.49 -10.02 11.52
C HIS A 135 -16.14 -9.91 10.03
N ASP A 136 -15.40 -8.88 9.66
CA ASP A 136 -14.97 -8.65 8.29
C ASP A 136 -13.67 -9.39 7.96
N ARG A 137 -13.32 -9.41 6.68
CA ARG A 137 -12.13 -10.07 6.16
C ARG A 137 -11.12 -9.01 5.78
N PHE A 138 -9.94 -9.15 6.35
CA PHE A 138 -8.83 -8.25 6.07
C PHE A 138 -7.57 -9.03 5.73
N LEU A 139 -6.81 -8.48 4.81
CA LEU A 139 -5.44 -8.89 4.52
C LEU A 139 -4.54 -7.68 4.76
N LEU A 140 -3.64 -7.79 5.72
CA LEU A 140 -2.63 -6.76 5.95
C LEU A 140 -1.33 -7.20 5.31
N ILE A 141 -0.80 -6.37 4.45
CA ILE A 141 0.50 -6.54 3.81
C ILE A 141 1.38 -5.41 4.29
N ASP A 142 2.33 -5.72 5.17
CA ASP A 142 3.15 -4.73 5.86
C ASP A 142 2.28 -3.67 6.57
N ASP A 143 2.21 -2.44 6.05
CA ASP A 143 1.41 -1.35 6.61
C ASP A 143 0.11 -1.09 5.81
N THR A 144 -0.14 -1.86 4.76
CA THR A 144 -1.32 -1.67 3.90
C THR A 144 -2.43 -2.63 4.32
N VAL A 145 -3.63 -2.11 4.50
CA VAL A 145 -4.81 -2.89 4.87
C VAL A 145 -5.74 -3.04 3.68
N TYR A 146 -6.06 -4.28 3.33
CA TYR A 146 -7.04 -4.63 2.32
C TYR A 146 -8.28 -5.21 3.00
N HIS A 147 -9.44 -4.69 2.68
CA HIS A 147 -10.74 -5.23 3.08
C HIS A 147 -11.35 -6.05 1.94
N PHE A 148 -11.91 -7.20 2.25
CA PHE A 148 -12.53 -8.10 1.27
C PHE A 148 -13.98 -8.43 1.66
N GLY A 149 -14.88 -8.40 0.69
CA GLY A 149 -16.28 -8.75 0.86
C GLY A 149 -16.54 -10.25 1.03
N ALA A 150 -15.63 -11.11 0.57
CA ALA A 150 -15.73 -12.55 0.67
C ALA A 150 -14.60 -13.17 1.49
N SER A 151 -14.82 -14.38 2.03
CA SER A 151 -13.76 -15.20 2.63
C SER A 151 -12.69 -15.56 1.60
N PHE A 152 -11.43 -15.69 2.04
CA PHE A 152 -10.33 -16.06 1.15
C PHE A 152 -10.54 -17.41 0.47
N LYS A 153 -11.27 -18.35 1.11
CA LYS A 153 -11.62 -19.63 0.51
C LYS A 153 -12.62 -19.52 -0.65
N ASP A 154 -13.44 -18.46 -0.67
CA ASP A 154 -14.54 -18.25 -1.61
C ASP A 154 -14.28 -17.14 -2.63
N MET A 155 -13.08 -16.55 -2.59
CA MET A 155 -12.72 -15.40 -3.42
C MET A 155 -12.95 -15.67 -4.90
N GLY A 156 -13.77 -14.83 -5.56
CA GLY A 156 -14.12 -14.95 -6.97
C GLY A 156 -15.15 -16.04 -7.32
N ASN A 157 -15.70 -16.77 -6.34
CA ASN A 157 -16.85 -17.67 -6.59
C ASN A 157 -18.08 -16.84 -6.94
N GLU A 158 -18.42 -15.89 -6.08
CA GLU A 158 -19.47 -14.90 -6.29
C GLU A 158 -18.82 -13.51 -6.50
N MET A 159 -19.61 -12.58 -7.04
CA MET A 159 -19.17 -11.22 -7.19
C MET A 159 -18.80 -10.63 -5.83
N THR A 160 -17.60 -10.11 -5.70
CA THR A 160 -17.12 -9.49 -4.48
C THR A 160 -16.27 -8.27 -4.76
N ALA A 161 -16.32 -7.30 -3.86
CA ALA A 161 -15.45 -6.14 -3.91
C ALA A 161 -14.31 -6.28 -2.90
N TYR A 162 -13.21 -5.60 -3.18
CA TYR A 162 -12.17 -5.34 -2.19
C TYR A 162 -11.77 -3.87 -2.24
N SER A 163 -11.24 -3.36 -1.15
CA SER A 163 -10.78 -1.98 -1.03
C SER A 163 -9.48 -1.90 -0.24
N VAL A 164 -8.67 -0.91 -0.57
CA VAL A 164 -7.50 -0.52 0.22
C VAL A 164 -7.95 0.53 1.23
N LEU A 165 -7.71 0.29 2.51
CA LEU A 165 -8.05 1.23 3.58
C LEU A 165 -6.82 2.07 3.90
N ASN A 166 -7.00 3.39 3.84
CA ASN A 166 -5.99 4.38 4.24
C ASN A 166 -6.39 4.92 5.62
N PHE A 167 -5.49 4.82 6.57
CA PHE A 167 -5.66 5.34 7.94
C PHE A 167 -4.71 6.49 8.19
#